data_bde1da7804514bfda107a998ccebc45d
#
_entry.id   bde1da7804514bfda107a998ccebc45d
#
_cell.length_a   1.000
_cell.length_b   1.000
_cell.length_c   1.000
_cell.angle_alpha   90.00
_cell.angle_beta   90.00
_cell.angle_gamma   90.00
#
_symmetry.space_group_name_H-M   'P 1'
#
loop_
_entity.id
_entity.type
_entity.pdbx_description
1 polymer ?
#
loop_
_entity_poly.entity_id
_entity_poly.type
_entity_poly.pdbx_seq_one_letter_code
_entity_poly.pdbx_strand_id
1 'polypeptide(L)'
;MSQGYFRNRYFYKTVAAVGAAACLFVGGTTLAQADEGVVKVTPLGSHDGEFCSRDRALVFEDPDGTRILYDAGRTVAGPDDPRLGKIDVVLVSHMHGDHVGDQRIRETNQGSCGSPDTGVSTLPQSNTVDIALKHEAKIVTGSEMPAFFAAKLKGGGGDPANSLLVRFGGKREVGGVAITTVPAVHSNGVAPSFLTGPLAEHLQAAGVGASVGPPTGYVLTFSNGLVVYLSGDTGITAEQKLVVNEHYGAALVVMNIGDTFTTGPEEAAYVINDLVRPKAVIASHANEAATKNGAVRENTRTATFVSLSSVPVHIPLSGKTMSFDGSATCTDGC
;
A
#
# COMPACT_ATOMS: atom_id res chain seq x y z
N MET A 1 35.07 62.21 -12.25
CA MET A 1 35.73 63.06 -11.25
C MET A 1 35.82 62.26 -9.96
N SER A 2 37.02 61.98 -9.68
CA SER A 2 37.93 62.02 -8.56
C SER A 2 37.69 60.88 -7.56
N GLN A 3 38.41 59.82 -7.59
CA GLN A 3 39.70 59.45 -6.97
C GLN A 3 39.83 59.85 -5.49
N GLY A 4 40.11 58.85 -4.64
CA GLY A 4 40.56 59.00 -3.27
C GLY A 4 41.11 57.66 -2.73
N TYR A 5 42.40 57.43 -3.01
CA TYR A 5 43.24 56.43 -2.36
C TYR A 5 43.56 56.88 -0.94
N PHE A 6 43.54 55.95 0.03
CA PHE A 6 44.44 56.04 1.21
C PHE A 6 44.95 54.68 1.66
N ARG A 7 46.29 54.56 1.57
CA ARG A 7 47.17 53.55 2.19
C ARG A 7 47.45 53.94 3.62
N ASN A 8 47.55 53.00 4.56
CA ASN A 8 48.68 52.80 5.50
C ASN A 8 48.17 52.04 6.74
N ARG A 9 48.85 51.20 7.45
CA ARG A 9 50.22 50.81 7.76
C ARG A 9 50.13 49.63 8.74
N TYR A 10 51.08 48.74 8.67
CA TYR A 10 51.35 47.63 9.56
C TYR A 10 51.51 48.03 11.03
N PHE A 11 50.96 47.20 11.96
CA PHE A 11 51.48 47.02 13.31
C PHE A 11 51.43 45.53 13.66
N TYR A 12 52.61 44.94 13.76
CA TYR A 12 52.82 43.64 14.42
C TYR A 12 52.62 43.82 15.93
N LYS A 13 51.77 42.98 16.50
CA LYS A 13 51.84 42.63 17.94
C LYS A 13 51.71 41.13 18.07
N THR A 14 52.79 40.52 18.46
CA THR A 14 52.91 39.15 18.98
C THR A 14 52.00 38.98 20.20
N VAL A 15 51.14 37.98 20.20
CA VAL A 15 50.42 37.54 21.39
C VAL A 15 50.49 36.00 21.40
N ALA A 16 50.81 35.53 22.60
CA ALA A 16 51.13 34.15 22.96
C ALA A 16 50.07 33.12 22.63
N ALA A 17 50.52 31.93 22.29
CA ALA A 17 49.73 30.72 22.14
C ALA A 17 49.16 30.28 23.49
N VAL A 18 47.81 30.28 23.59
CA VAL A 18 47.09 29.52 24.62
C VAL A 18 46.47 28.32 23.89
N GLY A 19 46.95 27.15 24.22
CA GLY A 19 46.42 25.88 23.68
C GLY A 19 45.02 25.65 24.23
N ALA A 20 44.00 25.73 23.36
CA ALA A 20 42.67 25.22 23.62
C ALA A 20 42.57 23.81 23.05
N ALA A 21 42.53 22.82 23.90
CA ALA A 21 42.20 21.46 23.51
C ALA A 21 40.75 21.43 23.02
N ALA A 22 40.53 21.38 21.71
CA ALA A 22 39.23 21.13 21.10
C ALA A 22 38.88 19.64 21.26
N CYS A 23 38.01 19.32 22.21
CA CYS A 23 37.31 18.04 22.24
C CYS A 23 36.41 17.96 21.00
N LEU A 24 36.87 17.24 19.98
CA LEU A 24 36.02 16.79 18.88
C LEU A 24 34.99 15.80 19.43
N PHE A 25 33.78 16.28 19.71
CA PHE A 25 32.61 15.41 19.80
C PHE A 25 32.35 14.89 18.37
N VAL A 26 32.84 13.71 18.05
CA VAL A 26 32.37 12.92 16.93
C VAL A 26 30.97 12.47 17.33
N GLY A 27 29.97 13.25 16.95
CA GLY A 27 28.57 12.82 16.97
C GLY A 27 28.45 11.66 15.99
N GLY A 28 28.57 10.44 16.50
CA GLY A 28 28.22 9.25 15.76
C GLY A 28 26.74 9.31 15.45
N THR A 29 26.36 9.64 14.22
CA THR A 29 25.05 9.27 13.71
C THR A 29 25.03 7.75 13.70
N THR A 30 24.41 7.15 14.71
CA THR A 30 24.02 5.73 14.64
C THR A 30 23.04 5.62 13.46
N LEU A 31 23.53 5.16 12.33
CA LEU A 31 22.66 4.61 11.29
C LEU A 31 21.90 3.49 12.00
N ALA A 32 20.57 3.62 12.09
CA ALA A 32 19.75 2.53 12.58
C ALA A 32 20.12 1.31 11.72
N GLN A 33 20.63 0.26 12.36
CA GLN A 33 20.96 -0.98 11.69
C GLN A 33 19.63 -1.59 11.26
N ALA A 34 19.47 -1.85 9.95
CA ALA A 34 18.30 -2.54 9.45
C ALA A 34 18.21 -3.91 10.14
N ASP A 35 17.02 -4.32 10.52
CA ASP A 35 16.77 -5.66 11.02
C ASP A 35 17.10 -6.67 9.90
N GLU A 36 17.90 -7.70 10.20
CA GLU A 36 18.26 -8.75 9.23
C GLU A 36 17.05 -9.68 8.91
N GLY A 37 15.88 -9.43 9.51
CA GLY A 37 14.67 -10.20 9.29
C GLY A 37 14.08 -10.07 7.88
N VAL A 38 13.04 -10.85 7.61
CA VAL A 38 12.31 -10.84 6.35
C VAL A 38 10.94 -10.21 6.50
N VAL A 39 10.47 -9.49 5.47
CA VAL A 39 9.08 -9.09 5.35
C VAL A 39 8.30 -10.25 4.76
N LYS A 40 7.22 -10.65 5.44
CA LYS A 40 6.32 -11.68 4.93
C LYS A 40 5.14 -11.04 4.25
N VAL A 41 4.75 -11.59 3.10
CA VAL A 41 3.57 -11.16 2.33
C VAL A 41 2.65 -12.35 2.14
N THR A 42 1.46 -12.28 2.74
CA THR A 42 0.46 -13.36 2.66
C THR A 42 -0.77 -12.88 1.89
N PRO A 43 -1.04 -13.39 0.69
CA PRO A 43 -2.26 -13.11 -0.04
C PRO A 43 -3.49 -13.73 0.64
N LEU A 44 -4.60 -12.98 0.72
CA LEU A 44 -5.87 -13.45 1.28
C LEU A 44 -6.95 -13.52 0.20
N GLY A 45 -6.75 -14.40 -0.75
CA GLY A 45 -7.68 -14.64 -1.85
C GLY A 45 -8.88 -15.52 -1.46
N SER A 46 -9.74 -15.76 -2.44
CA SER A 46 -10.99 -16.52 -2.26
C SER A 46 -10.81 -18.04 -2.28
N HIS A 47 -9.77 -18.55 -2.95
CA HIS A 47 -9.51 -19.99 -3.09
C HIS A 47 -8.07 -20.29 -2.73
N ASP A 48 -7.89 -21.21 -1.78
CA ASP A 48 -6.57 -21.58 -1.26
C ASP A 48 -5.63 -22.09 -2.36
N GLY A 49 -4.43 -21.52 -2.42
CA GLY A 49 -3.42 -21.86 -3.42
C GLY A 49 -3.71 -21.36 -4.83
N GLU A 50 -4.70 -20.47 -5.03
CA GLU A 50 -5.05 -19.90 -6.32
C GLU A 50 -4.96 -18.36 -6.28
N PHE A 51 -4.87 -17.74 -7.47
CA PHE A 51 -5.06 -16.30 -7.70
C PHE A 51 -6.33 -16.10 -8.53
N CYS A 52 -7.34 -15.52 -7.90
CA CYS A 52 -8.72 -15.49 -8.41
C CYS A 52 -9.19 -14.07 -8.76
N SER A 53 -10.33 -14.00 -9.45
CA SER A 53 -10.84 -12.75 -10.05
C SER A 53 -11.12 -11.61 -9.04
N ARG A 54 -11.37 -11.92 -7.77
CA ARG A 54 -11.70 -10.94 -6.73
C ARG A 54 -10.57 -10.68 -5.74
N ASP A 55 -9.41 -11.32 -5.94
CA ASP A 55 -8.32 -11.26 -4.98
C ASP A 55 -7.60 -9.91 -5.04
N ARG A 56 -7.55 -9.21 -3.90
CA ARG A 56 -6.95 -7.90 -3.69
C ARG A 56 -6.09 -7.87 -2.43
N ALA A 57 -6.56 -8.55 -1.37
CA ALA A 57 -6.05 -8.42 -0.02
C ALA A 57 -4.67 -9.06 0.14
N LEU A 58 -3.75 -8.29 0.74
CA LEU A 58 -2.43 -8.76 1.14
C LEU A 58 -2.19 -8.39 2.61
N VAL A 59 -1.63 -9.32 3.38
CA VAL A 59 -1.08 -9.02 4.71
C VAL A 59 0.43 -8.94 4.60
N PHE A 60 1.00 -7.81 5.00
CA PHE A 60 2.43 -7.61 5.19
C PHE A 60 2.76 -7.76 6.67
N GLU A 61 3.81 -8.50 6.99
CA GLU A 61 4.34 -8.63 8.35
C GLU A 61 5.80 -8.17 8.36
N ASP A 62 6.04 -7.07 9.09
CA ASP A 62 7.38 -6.52 9.31
C ASP A 62 8.20 -7.46 10.23
N PRO A 63 9.54 -7.48 10.16
CA PRO A 63 10.38 -8.22 11.11
C PRO A 63 10.10 -7.92 12.59
N ASP A 64 9.65 -6.71 12.93
CA ASP A 64 9.27 -6.33 14.30
C ASP A 64 7.91 -6.90 14.76
N GLY A 65 7.19 -7.59 13.86
CA GLY A 65 5.88 -8.17 14.09
C GLY A 65 4.69 -7.27 13.76
N THR A 66 4.91 -6.03 13.29
CA THR A 66 3.82 -5.14 12.83
C THR A 66 3.12 -5.74 11.61
N ARG A 67 1.80 -5.89 11.67
CA ARG A 67 1.01 -6.51 10.60
C ARG A 67 0.08 -5.49 9.94
N ILE A 68 0.20 -5.39 8.62
CA ILE A 68 -0.52 -4.44 7.78
C ILE A 68 -1.40 -5.19 6.80
N LEU A 69 -2.72 -5.00 6.87
CA LEU A 69 -3.66 -5.48 5.87
C LEU A 69 -3.85 -4.39 4.81
N TYR A 70 -3.59 -4.73 3.57
CA TYR A 70 -3.82 -3.87 2.42
C TYR A 70 -5.07 -4.32 1.67
N ASP A 71 -6.00 -3.37 1.43
CA ASP A 71 -7.26 -3.55 0.70
C ASP A 71 -8.00 -4.85 1.08
N ALA A 72 -8.64 -4.87 2.25
CA ALA A 72 -9.36 -6.04 2.77
C ALA A 72 -10.31 -6.68 1.76
N GLY A 73 -10.94 -5.85 0.93
CA GLY A 73 -11.74 -6.25 -0.21
C GLY A 73 -12.86 -7.24 0.15
N ARG A 74 -13.16 -8.09 -0.84
CA ARG A 74 -14.26 -9.06 -0.74
C ARG A 74 -13.81 -10.48 -0.37
N THR A 75 -12.50 -10.75 -0.34
CA THR A 75 -11.94 -12.10 -0.19
C THR A 75 -11.38 -12.41 1.19
N VAL A 76 -11.37 -11.42 2.10
CA VAL A 76 -11.22 -11.67 3.54
C VAL A 76 -12.58 -12.02 4.11
N ALA A 77 -12.68 -13.17 4.82
CA ALA A 77 -13.95 -13.72 5.32
C ALA A 77 -14.51 -12.97 6.56
N GLY A 78 -14.06 -11.73 6.78
CA GLY A 78 -14.45 -10.87 7.89
C GLY A 78 -13.42 -10.81 9.01
N PRO A 79 -13.78 -10.18 10.13
CA PRO A 79 -12.85 -9.93 11.23
C PRO A 79 -12.33 -11.19 11.94
N ASP A 80 -13.02 -12.30 11.80
CA ASP A 80 -12.63 -13.58 12.39
C ASP A 80 -11.96 -14.54 11.38
N ASP A 81 -11.54 -14.04 10.21
CA ASP A 81 -10.80 -14.82 9.22
C ASP A 81 -9.47 -15.30 9.85
N PRO A 82 -9.24 -16.61 9.99
CA PRO A 82 -8.07 -17.13 10.72
C PRO A 82 -6.73 -16.78 10.06
N ARG A 83 -6.75 -16.36 8.79
CA ARG A 83 -5.55 -15.97 8.04
C ARG A 83 -5.05 -14.57 8.43
N LEU A 84 -5.90 -13.72 9.05
CA LEU A 84 -5.53 -12.36 9.44
C LEU A 84 -4.46 -12.35 10.54
N GLY A 85 -4.55 -13.23 11.56
CA GLY A 85 -3.83 -12.99 12.79
C GLY A 85 -4.26 -11.65 13.42
N LYS A 86 -3.43 -11.06 14.27
CA LYS A 86 -3.67 -9.69 14.76
C LYS A 86 -3.25 -8.67 13.69
N ILE A 87 -4.13 -7.75 13.34
CA ILE A 87 -3.84 -6.65 12.42
C ILE A 87 -3.64 -5.36 13.21
N ASP A 88 -2.54 -4.65 12.96
CA ASP A 88 -2.21 -3.38 13.59
C ASP A 88 -2.63 -2.18 12.72
N VAL A 89 -2.57 -2.36 11.39
CA VAL A 89 -2.91 -1.32 10.41
C VAL A 89 -3.74 -1.92 9.26
N VAL A 90 -4.73 -1.18 8.81
CA VAL A 90 -5.43 -1.41 7.54
C VAL A 90 -5.16 -0.24 6.61
N LEU A 91 -4.66 -0.51 5.41
CA LEU A 91 -4.50 0.45 4.31
C LEU A 91 -5.65 0.28 3.32
N VAL A 92 -6.20 1.38 2.85
CA VAL A 92 -7.24 1.39 1.81
C VAL A 92 -6.82 2.33 0.69
N SER A 93 -6.70 1.79 -0.51
CA SER A 93 -6.29 2.57 -1.69
C SER A 93 -7.37 3.56 -2.12
N HIS A 94 -8.64 3.13 -2.14
CA HIS A 94 -9.80 3.95 -2.54
C HIS A 94 -11.13 3.29 -2.12
N MET A 95 -12.24 3.97 -2.37
CA MET A 95 -13.55 3.63 -1.80
C MET A 95 -14.41 2.69 -2.66
N HIS A 96 -13.87 2.03 -3.68
CA HIS A 96 -14.62 1.03 -4.40
C HIS A 96 -14.88 -0.21 -3.54
N GLY A 97 -16.06 -0.83 -3.74
CA GLY A 97 -16.53 -1.92 -2.91
C GLY A 97 -15.63 -3.15 -2.88
N ASP A 98 -14.89 -3.41 -3.96
CA ASP A 98 -13.93 -4.53 -4.03
C ASP A 98 -12.58 -4.26 -3.31
N HIS A 99 -12.36 -3.03 -2.82
CA HIS A 99 -11.21 -2.63 -1.99
C HIS A 99 -11.57 -2.44 -0.52
N VAL A 100 -12.68 -1.72 -0.24
CA VAL A 100 -13.14 -1.55 1.15
C VAL A 100 -13.97 -2.73 1.66
N GLY A 101 -14.48 -3.57 0.77
CA GLY A 101 -15.37 -4.69 1.07
C GLY A 101 -16.78 -4.25 1.40
N ASP A 102 -17.62 -4.02 0.36
CA ASP A 102 -19.07 -3.81 0.44
C ASP A 102 -19.82 -5.11 0.68
N GLN A 103 -19.20 -6.20 0.36
CA GLN A 103 -19.56 -7.59 0.60
C GLN A 103 -18.31 -8.43 0.76
N ARG A 104 -18.45 -9.66 1.23
CA ARG A 104 -17.34 -10.57 1.44
C ARG A 104 -17.71 -12.02 1.23
N ILE A 105 -16.71 -12.89 1.07
CA ILE A 105 -16.89 -14.33 1.17
C ILE A 105 -17.32 -14.72 2.60
N ARG A 106 -18.06 -15.81 2.73
CA ARG A 106 -18.35 -16.41 4.03
C ARG A 106 -17.15 -17.22 4.53
N GLU A 107 -16.59 -18.01 3.65
CA GLU A 107 -15.41 -18.83 3.86
C GLU A 107 -14.68 -19.04 2.52
N THR A 108 -13.43 -19.49 2.56
CA THR A 108 -12.66 -19.80 1.35
C THR A 108 -13.22 -20.97 0.57
N ASN A 109 -12.85 -21.09 -0.70
CA ASN A 109 -13.18 -22.19 -1.61
C ASN A 109 -14.67 -22.29 -2.00
N GLN A 110 -15.47 -21.22 -1.77
CA GLN A 110 -16.86 -21.19 -2.21
C GLN A 110 -17.02 -20.46 -3.55
N GLY A 111 -17.91 -21.00 -4.40
CA GLY A 111 -18.07 -20.54 -5.78
C GLY A 111 -16.98 -21.11 -6.70
N SER A 112 -16.51 -20.32 -7.64
CA SER A 112 -15.39 -20.66 -8.50
C SER A 112 -14.33 -19.55 -8.48
N CYS A 113 -13.08 -19.84 -8.83
CA CYS A 113 -12.00 -18.84 -8.90
C CYS A 113 -12.35 -17.65 -9.84
N GLY A 114 -13.12 -17.90 -10.91
CA GLY A 114 -13.62 -16.84 -11.80
C GLY A 114 -14.82 -16.07 -11.23
N SER A 115 -15.58 -16.67 -10.30
CA SER A 115 -16.75 -16.08 -9.65
C SER A 115 -16.88 -16.60 -8.22
N PRO A 116 -16.05 -16.10 -7.29
CA PRO A 116 -16.14 -16.47 -5.88
C PRO A 116 -17.48 -16.06 -5.28
N ASP A 117 -17.96 -16.82 -4.29
CA ASP A 117 -19.19 -16.48 -3.56
C ASP A 117 -18.91 -15.38 -2.54
N THR A 118 -19.24 -14.15 -2.91
CA THR A 118 -19.11 -12.96 -2.05
C THR A 118 -20.46 -12.54 -1.46
N GLY A 119 -21.39 -13.46 -1.21
CA GLY A 119 -22.78 -13.17 -0.87
C GLY A 119 -23.04 -12.58 0.53
N VAL A 120 -22.03 -12.31 1.35
CA VAL A 120 -22.20 -11.70 2.68
C VAL A 120 -22.06 -10.19 2.57
N SER A 121 -23.18 -9.44 2.68
CA SER A 121 -23.15 -7.98 2.70
C SER A 121 -22.54 -7.45 4.00
N THR A 122 -21.74 -6.39 3.88
CA THR A 122 -21.15 -5.64 4.99
C THR A 122 -21.74 -4.23 5.12
N LEU A 123 -22.62 -3.87 4.18
CA LEU A 123 -23.24 -2.54 4.14
C LEU A 123 -24.20 -2.29 5.30
N PRO A 124 -24.35 -1.06 5.78
CA PRO A 124 -23.67 0.18 5.32
C PRO A 124 -22.26 0.39 5.91
N GLN A 125 -21.71 -0.59 6.65
CA GLN A 125 -20.32 -0.58 7.10
C GLN A 125 -19.39 -0.99 5.94
N SER A 126 -18.34 -1.71 6.23
CA SER A 126 -17.48 -2.38 5.25
C SER A 126 -16.64 -3.44 5.95
N ASN A 127 -16.16 -4.41 5.19
CA ASN A 127 -15.25 -5.43 5.72
C ASN A 127 -14.00 -4.80 6.40
N THR A 128 -13.46 -3.75 5.78
CA THR A 128 -12.35 -2.93 6.34
C THR A 128 -12.66 -2.41 7.74
N VAL A 129 -13.84 -1.81 7.93
CA VAL A 129 -14.25 -1.23 9.23
C VAL A 129 -14.50 -2.32 10.26
N ASP A 130 -15.16 -3.41 9.87
CA ASP A 130 -15.42 -4.54 10.77
C ASP A 130 -14.12 -5.17 11.29
N ILE A 131 -13.13 -5.37 10.39
CA ILE A 131 -11.79 -5.86 10.75
C ILE A 131 -11.08 -4.86 11.67
N ALA A 132 -11.08 -3.57 11.32
CA ALA A 132 -10.42 -2.55 12.13
C ALA A 132 -11.02 -2.45 13.55
N LEU A 133 -12.34 -2.53 13.68
CA LEU A 133 -13.03 -2.54 14.98
C LEU A 133 -12.63 -3.75 15.83
N LYS A 134 -12.64 -4.94 15.25
CA LYS A 134 -12.31 -6.19 15.97
C LYS A 134 -10.87 -6.23 16.46
N HIS A 135 -9.93 -5.75 15.64
CA HIS A 135 -8.50 -5.79 15.93
C HIS A 135 -7.99 -4.53 16.64
N GLU A 136 -8.86 -3.52 16.85
CA GLU A 136 -8.48 -2.17 17.32
C GLU A 136 -7.40 -1.56 16.42
N ALA A 137 -7.42 -1.91 15.12
CA ALA A 137 -6.42 -1.53 14.15
C ALA A 137 -6.58 -0.07 13.71
N LYS A 138 -5.47 0.54 13.32
CA LYS A 138 -5.47 1.87 12.70
C LYS A 138 -5.84 1.74 11.22
N ILE A 139 -6.77 2.59 10.73
CA ILE A 139 -7.03 2.73 9.30
C ILE A 139 -6.20 3.92 8.82
N VAL A 140 -5.22 3.69 7.93
CA VAL A 140 -4.34 4.74 7.41
C VAL A 140 -4.69 4.99 5.95
N THR A 141 -5.12 6.22 5.64
CA THR A 141 -5.56 6.59 4.29
C THR A 141 -5.14 7.99 3.89
N GLY A 142 -5.14 8.24 2.58
CA GLY A 142 -4.95 9.56 1.99
C GLY A 142 -6.25 10.33 1.79
N SER A 143 -6.15 11.47 1.09
CA SER A 143 -7.28 12.29 0.63
C SER A 143 -8.23 12.72 1.76
N GLU A 144 -9.55 12.60 1.57
CA GLU A 144 -10.59 12.88 2.56
C GLU A 144 -11.20 11.60 3.17
N MET A 145 -10.69 10.42 2.81
CA MET A 145 -11.13 9.13 3.33
C MET A 145 -11.08 9.01 4.86
N PRO A 146 -10.10 9.62 5.58
CA PRO A 146 -10.04 9.50 7.04
C PRO A 146 -11.30 10.00 7.76
N ALA A 147 -11.94 11.06 7.27
CA ALA A 147 -13.18 11.56 7.88
C ALA A 147 -14.32 10.55 7.79
N PHE A 148 -14.44 9.86 6.63
CA PHE A 148 -15.40 8.79 6.43
C PHE A 148 -15.15 7.62 7.40
N PHE A 149 -13.91 7.11 7.46
CA PHE A 149 -13.57 5.99 8.35
C PHE A 149 -13.70 6.34 9.83
N ALA A 150 -13.33 7.58 10.24
CA ALA A 150 -13.54 8.04 11.62
C ALA A 150 -15.03 7.99 12.02
N ALA A 151 -15.92 8.43 11.12
CA ALA A 151 -17.36 8.36 11.35
C ALA A 151 -17.86 6.91 11.45
N LYS A 152 -17.33 6.00 10.61
CA LYS A 152 -17.69 4.58 10.63
C LYS A 152 -17.20 3.87 11.89
N LEU A 153 -15.95 4.10 12.28
CA LEU A 153 -15.38 3.57 13.54
C LEU A 153 -16.21 4.02 14.75
N LYS A 154 -16.51 5.32 14.84
CA LYS A 154 -17.37 5.87 15.90
C LYS A 154 -18.76 5.22 15.90
N GLY A 155 -19.39 5.07 14.74
CA GLY A 155 -20.71 4.44 14.59
C GLY A 155 -20.71 2.97 15.00
N GLY A 156 -19.61 2.26 14.84
CA GLY A 156 -19.38 0.88 15.28
C GLY A 156 -18.91 0.73 16.72
N GLY A 157 -18.81 1.83 17.49
CA GLY A 157 -18.39 1.81 18.90
C GLY A 157 -16.87 1.82 19.12
N GLY A 158 -16.09 1.99 18.05
CA GLY A 158 -14.62 2.11 18.13
C GLY A 158 -14.15 3.55 18.29
N ASP A 159 -12.82 3.71 18.42
CA ASP A 159 -12.18 5.03 18.54
C ASP A 159 -12.01 5.67 17.14
N PRO A 160 -12.64 6.82 16.85
CA PRO A 160 -12.43 7.56 15.62
C PRO A 160 -10.99 8.04 15.41
N ALA A 161 -10.19 8.18 16.48
CA ALA A 161 -8.78 8.53 16.43
C ALA A 161 -7.91 7.45 15.77
N ASN A 162 -8.41 6.22 15.60
CA ASN A 162 -7.75 5.17 14.84
C ASN A 162 -7.86 5.37 13.32
N SER A 163 -8.61 6.36 12.84
CA SER A 163 -8.58 6.76 11.42
C SER A 163 -7.53 7.84 11.19
N LEU A 164 -6.45 7.50 10.53
CA LEU A 164 -5.26 8.32 10.41
C LEU A 164 -5.07 8.83 8.98
N LEU A 165 -4.81 10.14 8.87
CA LEU A 165 -4.51 10.80 7.60
C LEU A 165 -3.00 10.75 7.29
N VAL A 166 -2.66 10.43 6.03
CA VAL A 166 -1.36 10.73 5.42
C VAL A 166 -1.59 11.41 4.08
N ARG A 167 -1.23 12.69 3.97
CA ARG A 167 -1.30 13.44 2.70
C ARG A 167 -0.17 13.02 1.77
N PHE A 168 -0.36 13.21 0.46
CA PHE A 168 0.65 12.88 -0.54
C PHE A 168 1.99 13.56 -0.22
N GLY A 169 3.06 12.75 -0.21
CA GLY A 169 4.39 13.16 0.22
C GLY A 169 4.58 13.24 1.74
N GLY A 170 3.50 13.07 2.53
CA GLY A 170 3.59 12.91 3.97
C GLY A 170 3.97 11.48 4.37
N LYS A 171 4.43 11.33 5.61
CA LYS A 171 4.83 10.05 6.20
C LYS A 171 4.20 9.87 7.58
N ARG A 172 3.84 8.63 7.90
CA ARG A 172 3.46 8.21 9.25
C ARG A 172 4.12 6.88 9.58
N GLU A 173 4.55 6.74 10.81
CA GLU A 173 5.17 5.50 11.29
C GLU A 173 4.20 4.75 12.20
N VAL A 174 4.09 3.44 11.99
CA VAL A 174 3.35 2.53 12.86
C VAL A 174 4.19 1.26 13.02
N GLY A 175 4.59 0.96 14.27
CA GLY A 175 5.61 -0.06 14.51
C GLY A 175 6.91 0.30 13.78
N GLY A 176 7.58 -0.68 13.19
CA GLY A 176 8.79 -0.49 12.39
C GLY A 176 8.55 -0.01 10.96
N VAL A 177 7.28 0.25 10.56
CA VAL A 177 6.95 0.55 9.15
C VAL A 177 6.63 2.02 8.96
N ALA A 178 7.35 2.67 8.03
CA ALA A 178 7.03 4.01 7.55
C ALA A 178 6.06 3.91 6.37
N ILE A 179 4.89 4.56 6.51
CA ILE A 179 3.81 4.57 5.53
C ILE A 179 3.75 5.94 4.87
N THR A 180 4.04 5.99 3.58
CA THR A 180 3.95 7.20 2.74
C THR A 180 2.86 7.02 1.69
N THR A 181 2.19 8.10 1.30
CA THR A 181 1.18 8.08 0.24
C THR A 181 1.66 8.79 -1.01
N VAL A 182 1.30 8.22 -2.16
CA VAL A 182 1.53 8.79 -3.49
C VAL A 182 0.22 8.83 -4.29
N PRO A 183 0.07 9.75 -5.26
CA PRO A 183 -1.14 9.79 -6.08
C PRO A 183 -1.33 8.50 -6.90
N ALA A 184 -2.59 8.07 -7.03
CA ALA A 184 -3.02 7.13 -8.04
C ALA A 184 -4.04 7.82 -8.97
N VAL A 185 -4.17 7.35 -10.21
CA VAL A 185 -5.11 7.89 -11.20
C VAL A 185 -6.24 6.92 -11.42
N HIS A 186 -7.32 7.13 -10.69
CA HIS A 186 -8.54 6.34 -10.71
C HIS A 186 -9.70 7.14 -10.12
N SER A 187 -10.93 6.63 -10.15
CA SER A 187 -12.06 7.22 -9.44
C SER A 187 -12.02 6.86 -7.96
N ASN A 188 -12.50 7.78 -7.09
CA ASN A 188 -12.57 7.54 -5.64
C ASN A 188 -13.84 8.15 -5.07
N GLY A 189 -14.95 7.44 -5.25
CA GLY A 189 -16.27 7.85 -4.79
C GLY A 189 -16.86 6.86 -3.78
N VAL A 190 -17.45 7.41 -2.72
CA VAL A 190 -18.25 6.63 -1.77
C VAL A 190 -19.62 6.35 -2.40
N ALA A 191 -19.93 5.09 -2.63
CA ALA A 191 -21.28 4.71 -3.12
C ALA A 191 -22.35 5.01 -2.06
N PRO A 192 -23.56 5.42 -2.47
CA PRO A 192 -24.66 5.71 -1.53
C PRO A 192 -24.96 4.58 -0.56
N SER A 193 -24.73 3.33 -0.97
CA SER A 193 -24.93 2.14 -0.14
C SER A 193 -24.06 2.09 1.12
N PHE A 194 -22.94 2.81 1.15
CA PHE A 194 -22.13 2.99 2.37
C PHE A 194 -22.66 4.07 3.31
N LEU A 195 -23.65 4.84 2.89
CA LEU A 195 -24.22 5.95 3.63
C LEU A 195 -25.60 5.58 4.18
N THR A 196 -26.13 6.40 5.09
CA THR A 196 -27.48 6.27 5.64
C THR A 196 -28.18 7.63 5.69
N GLY A 197 -29.53 7.62 5.75
CA GLY A 197 -30.34 8.81 5.87
C GLY A 197 -30.52 9.60 4.55
N PRO A 198 -31.07 10.83 4.62
CA PRO A 198 -31.51 11.57 3.43
C PRO A 198 -30.43 11.80 2.38
N LEU A 199 -29.16 11.97 2.78
CA LEU A 199 -28.07 12.15 1.82
C LEU A 199 -27.89 10.89 0.96
N ALA A 200 -27.92 9.71 1.55
CA ALA A 200 -27.82 8.44 0.82
C ALA A 200 -28.95 8.30 -0.21
N GLU A 201 -30.19 8.63 0.19
CA GLU A 201 -31.38 8.58 -0.66
C GLU A 201 -31.26 9.54 -1.86
N HIS A 202 -30.82 10.77 -1.63
CA HIS A 202 -30.65 11.77 -2.70
C HIS A 202 -29.54 11.36 -3.68
N LEU A 203 -28.38 10.90 -3.19
CA LEU A 203 -27.27 10.44 -4.05
C LEU A 203 -27.70 9.20 -4.85
N GLN A 204 -28.40 8.26 -4.22
CA GLN A 204 -28.94 7.07 -4.90
C GLN A 204 -29.92 7.44 -6.00
N ALA A 205 -30.85 8.36 -5.72
CA ALA A 205 -31.83 8.83 -6.71
C ALA A 205 -31.19 9.58 -7.88
N ALA A 206 -30.09 10.31 -7.61
CA ALA A 206 -29.32 11.03 -8.62
C ALA A 206 -28.36 10.14 -9.43
N GLY A 207 -28.15 8.88 -9.00
CA GLY A 207 -27.20 7.96 -9.63
C GLY A 207 -25.73 8.37 -9.47
N VAL A 208 -25.38 9.08 -8.39
CA VAL A 208 -24.01 9.57 -8.12
C VAL A 208 -23.53 9.15 -6.75
N GLY A 209 -22.20 9.16 -6.54
CA GLY A 209 -21.54 8.96 -5.25
C GLY A 209 -20.91 10.25 -4.73
N ALA A 210 -20.46 10.24 -3.48
CA ALA A 210 -19.72 11.33 -2.88
C ALA A 210 -18.21 11.15 -3.12
N SER A 211 -17.55 12.13 -3.74
CA SER A 211 -16.09 12.12 -3.89
C SER A 211 -15.40 12.33 -2.54
N VAL A 212 -14.32 11.59 -2.31
CA VAL A 212 -13.45 11.72 -1.14
C VAL A 212 -12.00 12.04 -1.53
N GLY A 213 -11.84 12.71 -2.66
CA GLY A 213 -10.55 13.10 -3.21
C GLY A 213 -9.89 11.98 -4.04
N PRO A 214 -8.63 12.17 -4.50
CA PRO A 214 -7.97 11.21 -5.36
C PRO A 214 -7.68 9.87 -4.64
N PRO A 215 -7.62 8.76 -5.38
CA PRO A 215 -7.19 7.47 -4.84
C PRO A 215 -5.71 7.51 -4.46
N THR A 216 -5.28 6.53 -3.67
CA THR A 216 -4.00 6.53 -2.99
C THR A 216 -3.20 5.28 -3.33
N GLY A 217 -1.98 5.46 -3.85
CA GLY A 217 -0.92 4.47 -3.78
C GLY A 217 -0.12 4.62 -2.47
N TYR A 218 0.59 3.58 -2.07
CA TYR A 218 1.41 3.60 -0.86
C TYR A 218 2.86 3.24 -1.17
N VAL A 219 3.79 3.89 -0.47
CA VAL A 219 5.18 3.43 -0.36
C VAL A 219 5.41 3.07 1.10
N LEU A 220 5.70 1.80 1.34
CA LEU A 220 6.02 1.25 2.66
C LEU A 220 7.53 1.06 2.77
N THR A 221 8.13 1.57 3.84
CA THR A 221 9.52 1.26 4.17
C THR A 221 9.51 0.44 5.46
N PHE A 222 9.94 -0.80 5.36
CA PHE A 222 9.98 -1.79 6.44
C PHE A 222 11.25 -1.68 7.27
N SER A 223 11.27 -2.28 8.47
CA SER A 223 12.40 -2.20 9.40
C SER A 223 13.69 -2.82 8.84
N ASN A 224 13.59 -3.84 7.97
CA ASN A 224 14.73 -4.44 7.27
C ASN A 224 15.26 -3.62 6.07
N GLY A 225 14.68 -2.44 5.81
CA GLY A 225 15.06 -1.57 4.71
C GLY A 225 14.34 -1.87 3.38
N LEU A 226 13.49 -2.90 3.30
CA LEU A 226 12.68 -3.16 2.11
C LEU A 226 11.72 -1.99 1.86
N VAL A 227 11.72 -1.46 0.63
CA VAL A 227 10.78 -0.46 0.16
C VAL A 227 9.81 -1.08 -0.82
N VAL A 228 8.52 -1.01 -0.50
CA VAL A 228 7.43 -1.61 -1.28
C VAL A 228 6.48 -0.55 -1.80
N TYR A 229 6.18 -0.56 -3.09
CA TYR A 229 5.11 0.25 -3.67
C TYR A 229 3.85 -0.58 -3.87
N LEU A 230 2.73 -0.09 -3.31
CA LEU A 230 1.38 -0.63 -3.53
C LEU A 230 0.65 0.32 -4.47
N SER A 231 0.37 -0.11 -5.70
CA SER A 231 -0.16 0.77 -6.74
C SER A 231 -1.58 1.29 -6.44
N GLY A 232 -2.38 0.53 -5.72
CA GLY A 232 -3.82 0.67 -5.73
C GLY A 232 -4.38 0.43 -7.14
N ASP A 233 -5.58 0.87 -7.40
CA ASP A 233 -6.09 0.97 -8.75
C ASP A 233 -5.57 2.27 -9.38
N THR A 234 -4.84 2.14 -10.46
CA THR A 234 -4.22 3.29 -11.12
C THR A 234 -3.99 3.05 -12.61
N GLY A 235 -3.92 4.15 -13.36
CA GLY A 235 -3.27 4.21 -14.66
C GLY A 235 -1.76 4.47 -14.54
N ILE A 236 -1.12 4.79 -15.67
CA ILE A 236 0.28 5.24 -15.72
C ILE A 236 0.36 6.68 -15.21
N THR A 237 1.32 6.96 -14.32
CA THR A 237 1.58 8.31 -13.78
C THR A 237 3.06 8.66 -13.78
N ALA A 238 3.36 9.97 -13.83
CA ALA A 238 4.75 10.45 -13.75
C ALA A 238 5.37 10.17 -12.37
N GLU A 239 4.55 10.15 -11.32
CA GLU A 239 4.96 9.88 -9.94
C GLU A 239 5.55 8.48 -9.77
N GLN A 240 5.13 7.51 -10.57
CA GLN A 240 5.71 6.17 -10.56
C GLN A 240 7.21 6.18 -10.89
N LYS A 241 7.66 7.11 -11.76
CA LYS A 241 9.08 7.31 -12.03
C LYS A 241 9.73 8.25 -11.01
N LEU A 242 9.22 9.48 -10.88
CA LEU A 242 9.90 10.56 -10.15
C LEU A 242 9.87 10.35 -8.63
N VAL A 243 8.76 9.81 -8.11
CA VAL A 243 8.55 9.68 -6.67
C VAL A 243 8.82 8.25 -6.23
N VAL A 244 8.15 7.26 -6.84
CA VAL A 244 8.25 5.86 -6.39
C VAL A 244 9.65 5.28 -6.66
N ASN A 245 10.18 5.50 -7.88
CA ASN A 245 11.51 5.02 -8.23
C ASN A 245 12.62 5.97 -7.76
N GLU A 246 12.70 7.19 -8.32
CA GLU A 246 13.88 8.05 -8.16
C GLU A 246 14.02 8.60 -6.73
N HIS A 247 12.91 8.83 -6.00
CA HIS A 247 12.96 9.35 -4.64
C HIS A 247 12.97 8.25 -3.57
N TYR A 248 12.03 7.29 -3.65
CA TYR A 248 11.90 6.24 -2.63
C TYR A 248 12.66 4.96 -2.96
N GLY A 249 12.95 4.68 -4.22
CA GLY A 249 13.68 3.48 -4.63
C GLY A 249 12.92 2.18 -4.35
N ALA A 250 11.62 2.14 -4.64
CA ALA A 250 10.80 0.95 -4.38
C ALA A 250 11.37 -0.28 -5.08
N ALA A 251 11.78 -1.26 -4.29
CA ALA A 251 12.44 -2.48 -4.77
C ALA A 251 11.45 -3.62 -5.03
N LEU A 252 10.30 -3.63 -4.34
CA LEU A 252 9.19 -4.55 -4.58
C LEU A 252 7.94 -3.73 -4.94
N VAL A 253 7.15 -4.20 -5.91
CA VAL A 253 5.91 -3.55 -6.33
C VAL A 253 4.74 -4.51 -6.26
N VAL A 254 3.61 -4.08 -5.75
CA VAL A 254 2.30 -4.74 -5.95
C VAL A 254 1.59 -3.96 -7.06
N MET A 255 1.41 -4.58 -8.24
CA MET A 255 0.94 -3.90 -9.44
C MET A 255 -0.40 -4.45 -9.93
N ASN A 256 -1.36 -3.56 -10.14
CA ASN A 256 -2.63 -3.88 -10.77
C ASN A 256 -2.45 -4.21 -12.27
N ILE A 257 -3.14 -5.26 -12.74
CA ILE A 257 -3.04 -5.76 -14.13
C ILE A 257 -4.42 -6.04 -14.77
N GLY A 258 -5.49 -5.47 -14.19
CA GLY A 258 -6.87 -5.93 -14.38
C GLY A 258 -7.55 -5.55 -15.68
N ASP A 259 -7.01 -4.59 -16.44
CA ASP A 259 -7.59 -4.02 -17.64
C ASP A 259 -9.03 -3.51 -17.50
N THR A 260 -9.49 -2.70 -18.42
CA THR A 260 -10.75 -1.95 -18.41
C THR A 260 -10.89 -0.98 -17.23
N PHE A 261 -10.60 -1.42 -16.00
CA PHE A 261 -10.75 -0.62 -14.78
C PHE A 261 -9.42 0.00 -14.31
N THR A 262 -8.29 -0.61 -14.64
CA THR A 262 -6.94 -0.22 -14.24
C THR A 262 -5.99 -0.36 -15.42
N THR A 263 -4.66 -0.24 -15.21
CA THR A 263 -3.70 -0.68 -16.25
C THR A 263 -3.97 -2.12 -16.65
N GLY A 264 -3.88 -2.38 -17.95
CA GLY A 264 -3.78 -3.73 -18.48
C GLY A 264 -2.37 -4.30 -18.33
N PRO A 265 -2.13 -5.54 -18.75
CA PRO A 265 -0.83 -6.20 -18.60
C PRO A 265 0.31 -5.49 -19.34
N GLU A 266 0.04 -4.87 -20.50
CA GLU A 266 1.04 -4.15 -21.30
C GLU A 266 1.46 -2.84 -20.63
N GLU A 267 0.50 -2.03 -20.16
CA GLU A 267 0.74 -0.78 -19.44
C GLU A 267 1.39 -1.05 -18.09
N ALA A 268 0.98 -2.11 -17.39
CA ALA A 268 1.60 -2.51 -16.14
C ALA A 268 3.06 -2.95 -16.36
N ALA A 269 3.34 -3.70 -17.43
CA ALA A 269 4.72 -4.06 -17.79
C ALA A 269 5.56 -2.82 -18.12
N TYR A 270 5.00 -1.82 -18.81
CA TYR A 270 5.68 -0.55 -19.05
C TYR A 270 6.02 0.17 -17.72
N VAL A 271 5.07 0.22 -16.78
CA VAL A 271 5.33 0.80 -15.46
C VAL A 271 6.48 0.09 -14.76
N ILE A 272 6.50 -1.24 -14.78
CA ILE A 272 7.54 -2.05 -14.13
C ILE A 272 8.88 -1.90 -14.84
N ASN A 273 8.91 -2.03 -16.16
CA ASN A 273 10.16 -2.08 -16.94
C ASN A 273 10.83 -0.72 -17.11
N ASP A 274 10.03 0.36 -17.24
CA ASP A 274 10.54 1.67 -17.68
C ASP A 274 10.41 2.76 -16.61
N LEU A 275 9.39 2.70 -15.75
CA LEU A 275 9.13 3.74 -14.77
C LEU A 275 9.66 3.39 -13.38
N VAL A 276 9.14 2.35 -12.73
CA VAL A 276 9.53 2.00 -11.36
C VAL A 276 10.84 1.21 -11.31
N ARG A 277 11.06 0.28 -12.22
CA ARG A 277 12.28 -0.55 -12.31
C ARG A 277 12.63 -1.28 -11.00
N PRO A 278 11.67 -1.99 -10.38
CA PRO A 278 11.91 -2.69 -9.13
C PRO A 278 12.81 -3.91 -9.34
N LYS A 279 13.10 -4.64 -8.25
CA LYS A 279 13.79 -5.94 -8.31
C LYS A 279 12.82 -7.10 -8.51
N ALA A 280 11.58 -6.95 -8.04
CA ALA A 280 10.52 -7.93 -8.19
C ALA A 280 9.15 -7.26 -8.17
N VAL A 281 8.12 -7.97 -8.67
CA VAL A 281 6.74 -7.50 -8.68
C VAL A 281 5.79 -8.62 -8.25
N ILE A 282 4.78 -8.27 -7.46
CA ILE A 282 3.64 -9.12 -7.15
C ILE A 282 2.48 -8.65 -8.02
N ALA A 283 1.91 -9.55 -8.84
CA ALA A 283 0.72 -9.24 -9.62
C ALA A 283 -0.49 -9.01 -8.71
N SER A 284 -1.37 -8.10 -9.05
CA SER A 284 -2.59 -7.81 -8.28
C SER A 284 -3.74 -7.46 -9.22
N HIS A 285 -4.97 -7.55 -8.71
CA HIS A 285 -6.17 -7.08 -9.41
C HIS A 285 -6.32 -7.61 -10.84
N ALA A 286 -6.12 -8.92 -11.06
CA ALA A 286 -6.15 -9.51 -12.41
C ALA A 286 -7.55 -9.53 -13.04
N ASN A 287 -8.62 -9.49 -12.24
CA ASN A 287 -10.02 -9.60 -12.70
C ASN A 287 -10.32 -10.86 -13.50
N GLU A 288 -9.62 -11.96 -13.21
CA GLU A 288 -9.76 -13.25 -13.88
C GLU A 288 -9.42 -14.41 -12.95
N ALA A 289 -9.76 -15.63 -13.33
CA ALA A 289 -9.20 -16.82 -12.72
C ALA A 289 -7.78 -17.02 -13.29
N ALA A 290 -6.80 -16.42 -12.65
CA ALA A 290 -5.43 -16.32 -13.16
C ALA A 290 -4.66 -17.65 -13.09
N THR A 291 -5.01 -18.52 -12.12
CA THR A 291 -4.31 -19.79 -11.91
C THR A 291 -5.26 -20.99 -11.93
N LYS A 292 -4.66 -22.17 -12.02
CA LYS A 292 -5.30 -23.45 -11.79
C LYS A 292 -4.28 -24.41 -11.17
N ASN A 293 -4.59 -24.96 -10.01
CA ASN A 293 -3.67 -25.77 -9.20
C ASN A 293 -2.34 -25.03 -8.93
N GLY A 294 -2.42 -23.72 -8.64
CA GLY A 294 -1.27 -22.86 -8.37
C GLY A 294 -0.46 -22.43 -9.61
N ALA A 295 -0.73 -23.00 -10.80
CA ALA A 295 -0.02 -22.63 -12.03
C ALA A 295 -0.78 -21.56 -12.82
N VAL A 296 -0.06 -20.58 -13.39
CA VAL A 296 -0.63 -19.54 -14.25
C VAL A 296 -1.28 -20.18 -15.48
N ARG A 297 -2.50 -19.78 -15.76
CA ARG A 297 -3.26 -20.25 -16.93
C ARG A 297 -2.81 -19.52 -18.19
N GLU A 298 -2.70 -20.28 -19.28
CA GLU A 298 -2.46 -19.69 -20.62
C GLU A 298 -3.60 -18.75 -21.02
N ASN A 299 -3.26 -17.78 -21.89
CA ASN A 299 -4.20 -16.79 -22.42
C ASN A 299 -4.92 -15.93 -21.35
N THR A 300 -4.25 -15.69 -20.23
CA THR A 300 -4.70 -14.78 -19.17
C THR A 300 -3.90 -13.48 -19.21
N ARG A 301 -4.46 -12.41 -18.64
CA ARG A 301 -3.72 -11.14 -18.39
C ARG A 301 -2.47 -11.37 -17.57
N THR A 302 -2.59 -12.25 -16.57
CA THR A 302 -1.47 -12.65 -15.71
C THR A 302 -0.35 -13.30 -16.53
N ALA A 303 -0.67 -14.24 -17.45
CA ALA A 303 0.33 -14.86 -18.32
C ALA A 303 0.99 -13.82 -19.24
N THR A 304 0.21 -12.88 -19.79
CA THR A 304 0.73 -11.78 -20.60
C THR A 304 1.67 -10.90 -19.80
N PHE A 305 1.27 -10.46 -18.60
CA PHE A 305 2.11 -9.64 -17.73
C PHE A 305 3.42 -10.34 -17.35
N VAL A 306 3.37 -11.62 -16.99
CA VAL A 306 4.56 -12.43 -16.69
C VAL A 306 5.51 -12.46 -17.90
N SER A 307 4.98 -12.62 -19.13
CA SER A 307 5.80 -12.69 -20.33
C SER A 307 6.45 -11.35 -20.72
N LEU A 308 5.85 -10.23 -20.35
CA LEU A 308 6.31 -8.88 -20.70
C LEU A 308 7.19 -8.25 -19.61
N SER A 309 7.15 -8.76 -18.39
CA SER A 309 7.93 -8.21 -17.27
C SER A 309 9.41 -8.55 -17.40
N SER A 310 10.27 -7.55 -17.22
CA SER A 310 11.74 -7.73 -17.21
C SER A 310 12.30 -8.18 -15.86
N VAL A 311 11.45 -8.30 -14.84
CA VAL A 311 11.82 -8.73 -13.49
C VAL A 311 10.94 -9.91 -13.05
N PRO A 312 11.35 -10.68 -12.03
CA PRO A 312 10.53 -11.75 -11.48
C PRO A 312 9.12 -11.27 -11.10
N VAL A 313 8.10 -12.01 -11.56
CA VAL A 313 6.68 -11.78 -11.20
C VAL A 313 6.26 -12.87 -10.23
N HIS A 314 5.94 -12.49 -9.01
CA HIS A 314 5.39 -13.39 -8.00
C HIS A 314 3.87 -13.41 -8.09
N ILE A 315 3.31 -14.60 -8.16
CA ILE A 315 1.86 -14.80 -8.25
C ILE A 315 1.28 -14.90 -6.83
N PRO A 316 0.33 -14.04 -6.44
CA PRO A 316 -0.19 -14.01 -5.07
C PRO A 316 -1.19 -15.15 -4.82
N LEU A 317 -0.68 -16.36 -4.65
CA LEU A 317 -1.49 -17.54 -4.36
C LEU A 317 -2.07 -17.43 -2.94
N SER A 318 -3.39 -17.51 -2.81
CA SER A 318 -4.11 -17.37 -1.54
C SER A 318 -3.56 -18.29 -0.45
N GLY A 319 -3.23 -17.72 0.71
CA GLY A 319 -2.69 -18.44 1.86
C GLY A 319 -1.23 -18.88 1.72
N LYS A 320 -0.54 -18.56 0.62
CA LYS A 320 0.88 -18.89 0.43
C LYS A 320 1.73 -17.65 0.76
N THR A 321 2.43 -17.72 1.88
CA THR A 321 3.28 -16.61 2.34
C THR A 321 4.58 -16.58 1.56
N MET A 322 4.92 -15.42 1.02
CA MET A 322 6.21 -15.09 0.40
C MET A 322 7.06 -14.33 1.40
N SER A 323 8.35 -14.58 1.46
CA SER A 323 9.31 -13.89 2.34
C SER A 323 10.34 -13.12 1.54
N PHE A 324 10.52 -11.84 1.85
CA PHE A 324 11.44 -10.95 1.13
C PHE A 324 12.48 -10.36 2.08
N ASP A 325 13.73 -10.36 1.67
CA ASP A 325 14.80 -9.64 2.36
C ASP A 325 14.74 -8.12 2.06
N GLY A 326 15.62 -7.33 2.68
CA GLY A 326 15.69 -5.88 2.49
C GLY A 326 16.03 -5.43 1.06
N SER A 327 16.49 -6.35 0.19
CA SER A 327 16.77 -6.09 -1.23
C SER A 327 15.66 -6.50 -2.19
N ALA A 328 14.52 -6.94 -1.67
CA ALA A 328 13.38 -7.54 -2.40
C ALA A 328 13.71 -8.88 -3.07
N THR A 329 14.74 -9.59 -2.59
CA THR A 329 14.97 -10.97 -2.99
C THR A 329 13.97 -11.87 -2.27
N CYS A 330 13.23 -12.68 -3.00
CA CYS A 330 12.39 -13.68 -2.37
C CYS A 330 13.25 -14.80 -1.81
N THR A 331 13.13 -15.05 -0.51
CA THR A 331 13.92 -16.06 0.21
C THR A 331 13.14 -17.33 0.50
N ASP A 332 11.81 -17.26 0.45
CA ASP A 332 10.92 -18.41 0.67
C ASP A 332 9.52 -18.15 0.11
N GLY A 333 8.84 -19.21 -0.33
CA GLY A 333 7.41 -19.19 -0.70
C GLY A 333 7.06 -18.54 -2.04
N CYS A 334 8.00 -18.26 -2.93
CA CYS A 334 7.76 -17.63 -4.24
C CYS A 334 7.62 -18.63 -5.41
#